data_726418423a99eb70976ae071f8285278
#
_entry.id   726418423a99eb70976ae071f8285278
#
_cell.length_a   1.000
_cell.length_b   1.000
_cell.length_c   1.000
_cell.angle_alpha   90.00
_cell.angle_beta   90.00
_cell.angle_gamma   90.00
#
_symmetry.space_group_name_H-M   'P 1'
#
loop_
_entity.id
_entity.type
_entity.pdbx_description
1 polymer ?
#
loop_
_entity_poly.entity_id
_entity_poly.type
_entity_poly.pdbx_seq_one_letter_code
_entity_poly.pdbx_strand_id
1 'polypeptide(L)'
;GMYIDRGMYKMKKGIRDFFREILELMFQAAALVIDTVRTFFLVVLAILGPIAFALSVWDGFQNTLTQWICRYIQVYLWLPVSDMFSTILAKIQVLMLQNDIERMQADPNFSLDSSDGVYIVFLCIGIIGYFTIPTVAGWIIQAGGMGGYGRNVNQMAGRAGSMAGSVAGARSEEHT
;
A
#
# COMPACT_ATOMS: atom_id res chain seq x y z
N GLY A 1 9.40 51.73 3.20
CA GLY A 1 9.81 50.36 2.78
C GLY A 1 9.83 49.36 3.94
N MET A 2 10.51 49.70 5.05
CA MET A 2 10.83 48.75 6.15
C MET A 2 9.62 48.13 6.87
N TYR A 3 8.49 48.86 6.99
CA TYR A 3 7.26 48.34 7.65
C TYR A 3 6.50 47.36 6.75
N ILE A 4 6.51 47.58 5.45
CA ILE A 4 5.83 46.72 4.46
C ILE A 4 6.59 45.41 4.33
N ASP A 5 7.90 45.44 4.33
CA ASP A 5 8.75 44.24 4.24
C ASP A 5 8.60 43.34 5.48
N ARG A 6 8.50 43.92 6.67
CA ARG A 6 8.22 43.16 7.91
C ARG A 6 6.82 42.53 7.91
N GLY A 7 5.83 43.24 7.38
CA GLY A 7 4.46 42.74 7.23
C GLY A 7 4.38 41.56 6.26
N MET A 8 5.02 41.68 5.11
CA MET A 8 5.10 40.62 4.12
C MET A 8 5.86 39.39 4.62
N TYR A 9 6.95 39.58 5.36
CA TYR A 9 7.71 38.49 5.96
C TYR A 9 6.87 37.73 7.00
N LYS A 10 6.18 38.43 7.90
CA LYS A 10 5.27 37.82 8.88
C LYS A 10 4.13 37.04 8.22
N MET A 11 3.59 37.57 7.14
CA MET A 11 2.50 36.92 6.40
C MET A 11 3.00 35.65 5.68
N LYS A 12 4.17 35.71 5.04
CA LYS A 12 4.81 34.54 4.41
C LYS A 12 5.13 33.44 5.42
N LYS A 13 5.65 33.83 6.60
CA LYS A 13 5.91 32.89 7.69
C LYS A 13 4.63 32.27 8.22
N GLY A 14 3.57 33.04 8.46
CA GLY A 14 2.28 32.55 8.92
C GLY A 14 1.62 31.56 7.93
N ILE A 15 1.70 31.84 6.63
CA ILE A 15 1.20 30.93 5.59
C ILE A 15 2.00 29.62 5.58
N ARG A 16 3.33 29.69 5.70
CA ARG A 16 4.19 28.52 5.73
C ARG A 16 3.94 27.64 6.96
N ASP A 17 3.84 28.24 8.13
CA ASP A 17 3.53 27.55 9.38
C ASP A 17 2.14 26.87 9.31
N PHE A 18 1.16 27.54 8.71
CA PHE A 18 -0.17 26.98 8.48
C PHE A 18 -0.15 25.77 7.53
N PHE A 19 0.60 25.84 6.41
CA PHE A 19 0.78 24.70 5.50
C PHE A 19 1.47 23.52 6.18
N ARG A 20 2.49 23.79 6.97
CA ARG A 20 3.21 22.76 7.72
C ARG A 20 2.27 22.04 8.70
N GLU A 21 1.49 22.78 9.47
CA GLU A 21 0.53 22.22 10.42
C GLU A 21 -0.54 21.37 9.75
N ILE A 22 -1.10 21.82 8.63
CA ILE A 22 -2.04 21.03 7.83
C ILE A 22 -1.40 19.76 7.29
N LEU A 23 -0.18 19.83 6.76
CA LEU A 23 0.53 18.65 6.23
C LEU A 23 0.86 17.65 7.34
N GLU A 24 1.24 18.09 8.54
CA GLU A 24 1.44 17.21 9.69
C GLU A 24 0.15 16.49 10.09
N LEU A 25 -0.97 17.17 10.11
CA LEU A 25 -2.29 16.57 10.37
C LEU A 25 -2.67 15.58 9.27
N MET A 26 -2.44 15.92 8.01
CA MET A 26 -2.70 15.01 6.88
C MET A 26 -1.81 13.78 6.90
N PHE A 27 -0.55 13.92 7.31
CA PHE A 27 0.37 12.80 7.47
C PHE A 27 -0.11 11.81 8.54
N GLN A 28 -0.49 12.31 9.72
CA GLN A 28 -1.07 11.50 10.79
C GLN A 28 -2.40 10.87 10.36
N ALA A 29 -3.23 11.62 9.67
CA ALA A 29 -4.50 11.13 9.15
C ALA A 29 -4.30 10.03 8.10
N ALA A 30 -3.30 10.15 7.22
CA ALA A 30 -3.01 9.13 6.21
C ALA A 30 -2.70 7.77 6.84
N ALA A 31 -1.88 7.74 7.90
CA ALA A 31 -1.58 6.52 8.63
C ALA A 31 -2.83 5.89 9.25
N LEU A 32 -3.68 6.71 9.92
CA LEU A 32 -4.93 6.26 10.53
C LEU A 32 -5.94 5.78 9.48
N VAL A 33 -6.04 6.45 8.33
CA VAL A 33 -6.94 6.06 7.24
C VAL A 33 -6.54 4.68 6.71
N ILE A 34 -5.27 4.44 6.43
CA ILE A 34 -4.80 3.14 5.94
C ILE A 34 -5.09 2.03 6.94
N ASP A 35 -4.86 2.26 8.23
CA ASP A 35 -5.12 1.25 9.27
C ASP A 35 -6.63 0.97 9.43
N THR A 36 -7.44 2.01 9.40
CA THR A 36 -8.92 1.88 9.45
C THR A 36 -9.47 1.14 8.23
N VAL A 37 -9.03 1.51 7.03
CA VAL A 37 -9.45 0.86 5.78
C VAL A 37 -9.00 -0.59 5.74
N ARG A 38 -7.78 -0.90 6.21
CA ARG A 38 -7.28 -2.27 6.36
C ARG A 38 -8.21 -3.09 7.26
N THR A 39 -8.53 -2.57 8.44
CA THR A 39 -9.41 -3.25 9.39
C THR A 39 -10.79 -3.52 8.79
N PHE A 40 -11.35 -2.52 8.11
CA PHE A 40 -12.62 -2.67 7.40
C PHE A 40 -12.57 -3.80 6.36
N PHE A 41 -11.55 -3.82 5.50
CA PHE A 41 -11.41 -4.88 4.49
C PHE A 41 -11.22 -6.26 5.11
N LEU A 42 -10.46 -6.39 6.20
CA LEU A 42 -10.29 -7.67 6.89
C LEU A 42 -11.61 -8.19 7.45
N VAL A 43 -12.43 -7.32 8.05
CA VAL A 43 -13.76 -7.69 8.55
C VAL A 43 -14.66 -8.14 7.41
N VAL A 44 -14.72 -7.37 6.31
CA VAL A 44 -15.53 -7.75 5.14
C VAL A 44 -15.08 -9.09 4.55
N LEU A 45 -13.76 -9.29 4.40
CA LEU A 45 -13.21 -10.54 3.88
C LEU A 45 -13.49 -11.73 4.82
N ALA A 46 -13.44 -11.51 6.15
CA ALA A 46 -13.77 -12.54 7.13
C ALA A 46 -15.24 -12.97 7.02
N ILE A 47 -16.16 -12.02 6.83
CA ILE A 47 -17.60 -12.30 6.63
C ILE A 47 -17.83 -13.01 5.31
N LEU A 48 -17.09 -12.66 4.24
CA LEU A 48 -17.22 -13.30 2.92
C LEU A 48 -16.53 -14.68 2.83
N GLY A 49 -15.70 -15.05 3.82
CA GLY A 49 -14.99 -16.32 3.85
C GLY A 49 -15.90 -17.54 3.66
N PRO A 50 -16.92 -17.76 4.49
CA PRO A 50 -17.85 -18.88 4.33
C PRO A 50 -18.54 -18.94 2.96
N ILE A 51 -18.84 -17.78 2.38
CA ILE A 51 -19.43 -17.68 1.04
C ILE A 51 -18.43 -18.11 -0.04
N ALA A 52 -17.16 -17.68 0.07
CA ALA A 52 -16.09 -18.09 -0.84
C ALA A 52 -15.84 -19.60 -0.78
N PHE A 53 -15.91 -20.20 0.42
CA PHE A 53 -15.85 -21.66 0.60
C PHE A 53 -17.02 -22.36 -0.05
N ALA A 54 -18.24 -21.92 0.19
CA ALA A 54 -19.44 -22.52 -0.38
C ALA A 54 -19.43 -22.47 -1.91
N LEU A 55 -19.02 -21.34 -2.49
CA LEU A 55 -18.91 -21.18 -3.95
C LEU A 55 -17.82 -22.07 -4.56
N SER A 56 -16.72 -22.30 -3.85
CA SER A 56 -15.60 -23.09 -4.36
C SER A 56 -15.93 -24.58 -4.62
N VAL A 57 -17.01 -25.08 -4.03
CA VAL A 57 -17.48 -26.44 -4.23
C VAL A 57 -18.24 -26.59 -5.57
N TRP A 58 -18.71 -25.49 -6.15
CA TRP A 58 -19.48 -25.50 -7.39
C TRP A 58 -18.55 -25.52 -8.61
N ASP A 59 -18.83 -26.35 -9.58
CA ASP A 59 -18.08 -26.44 -10.82
C ASP A 59 -18.02 -25.09 -11.54
N GLY A 60 -16.81 -24.62 -11.84
CA GLY A 60 -16.55 -23.32 -12.46
C GLY A 60 -16.15 -22.20 -11.46
N PHE A 61 -16.42 -22.35 -10.15
CA PHE A 61 -16.10 -21.35 -9.13
C PHE A 61 -14.95 -21.76 -8.21
N GLN A 62 -14.24 -22.84 -8.50
CA GLN A 62 -13.14 -23.37 -7.67
C GLN A 62 -12.01 -22.36 -7.42
N ASN A 63 -11.80 -21.42 -8.33
CA ASN A 63 -10.79 -20.37 -8.19
C ASN A 63 -11.18 -19.25 -7.21
N THR A 64 -12.45 -19.18 -6.79
CA THR A 64 -12.95 -18.13 -5.90
C THR A 64 -12.26 -18.18 -4.53
N LEU A 65 -12.07 -19.37 -3.99
CA LEU A 65 -11.38 -19.54 -2.71
C LEU A 65 -9.92 -19.07 -2.77
N THR A 66 -9.20 -19.44 -3.82
CA THR A 66 -7.79 -19.04 -4.01
C THR A 66 -7.68 -17.53 -4.13
N GLN A 67 -8.57 -16.89 -4.90
CA GLN A 67 -8.59 -15.43 -5.02
C GLN A 67 -8.93 -14.76 -3.69
N TRP A 68 -9.87 -15.31 -2.93
CA TRP A 68 -10.22 -14.79 -1.61
C TRP A 68 -9.03 -14.86 -0.65
N ILE A 69 -8.32 -16.00 -0.59
CA ILE A 69 -7.11 -16.17 0.22
C ILE A 69 -6.05 -15.14 -0.18
N CYS A 70 -5.77 -14.97 -1.48
CA CYS A 70 -4.80 -13.98 -1.97
C CYS A 70 -5.17 -12.55 -1.53
N ARG A 71 -6.46 -12.19 -1.60
CA ARG A 71 -6.95 -10.89 -1.15
C ARG A 71 -6.80 -10.71 0.35
N TYR A 72 -7.13 -11.73 1.12
CA TYR A 72 -6.99 -11.71 2.57
C TYR A 72 -5.53 -11.48 2.99
N ILE A 73 -4.60 -12.23 2.41
CA ILE A 73 -3.17 -12.10 2.67
C ILE A 73 -2.66 -10.73 2.21
N GLN A 74 -3.12 -10.23 1.05
CA GLN A 74 -2.76 -8.90 0.55
C GLN A 74 -3.10 -7.79 1.56
N VAL A 75 -4.32 -7.79 2.08
CA VAL A 75 -4.77 -6.78 3.06
C VAL A 75 -4.05 -6.96 4.40
N TYR A 76 -3.78 -8.21 4.80
CA TYR A 76 -3.00 -8.49 6.00
C TYR A 76 -1.58 -7.94 5.93
N LEU A 77 -0.94 -8.01 4.76
CA LEU A 77 0.41 -7.49 4.51
C LEU A 77 0.51 -5.96 4.56
N TRP A 78 -0.61 -5.23 4.56
CA TRP A 78 -0.56 -3.77 4.69
C TRP A 78 0.11 -3.35 6.00
N LEU A 79 -0.09 -4.09 7.09
CA LEU A 79 0.49 -3.76 8.38
C LEU A 79 2.03 -3.83 8.36
N PRO A 80 2.69 -4.95 8.02
CA PRO A 80 4.14 -5.00 7.96
C PRO A 80 4.74 -4.04 6.94
N VAL A 81 4.07 -3.80 5.81
CA VAL A 81 4.51 -2.80 4.82
C VAL A 81 4.43 -1.38 5.40
N SER A 82 3.35 -1.06 6.13
CA SER A 82 3.19 0.21 6.83
C SER A 82 4.27 0.42 7.89
N ASP A 83 4.59 -0.61 8.68
CA ASP A 83 5.62 -0.56 9.72
C ASP A 83 7.03 -0.35 9.12
N MET A 84 7.33 -1.04 8.02
CA MET A 84 8.57 -0.82 7.28
C MET A 84 8.66 0.61 6.74
N PHE A 85 7.58 1.11 6.17
CA PHE A 85 7.52 2.46 5.62
C PHE A 85 7.68 3.53 6.71
N SER A 86 6.98 3.41 7.84
CA SER A 86 7.12 4.33 8.97
C SER A 86 8.52 4.29 9.58
N THR A 87 9.17 3.14 9.63
CA THR A 87 10.56 3.00 10.06
C THR A 87 11.54 3.73 9.14
N ILE A 88 11.34 3.63 7.82
CA ILE A 88 12.14 4.36 6.82
C ILE A 88 11.95 5.86 7.00
N LEU A 89 10.71 6.32 7.16
CA LEU A 89 10.41 7.74 7.38
C LEU A 89 11.07 8.26 8.66
N ALA A 90 11.00 7.51 9.75
CA ALA A 90 11.66 7.87 11.01
C ALA A 90 13.18 8.00 10.85
N LYS A 91 13.80 7.10 10.10
CA LYS A 91 15.23 7.19 9.77
C LYS A 91 15.57 8.45 8.96
N ILE A 92 14.75 8.79 7.96
CA ILE A 92 14.93 10.00 7.16
C ILE A 92 14.80 11.24 8.04
N GLN A 93 13.84 11.30 8.96
CA GLN A 93 13.69 12.40 9.91
C GLN A 93 14.94 12.59 10.77
N VAL A 94 15.49 11.50 11.31
CA VAL A 94 16.71 11.56 12.12
C VAL A 94 17.89 12.09 11.30
N LEU A 95 18.06 11.64 10.06
CA LEU A 95 19.13 12.11 9.17
C LEU A 95 18.96 13.59 8.79
N MET A 96 17.73 14.04 8.55
CA MET A 96 17.44 15.45 8.31
C MET A 96 17.82 16.31 9.52
N LEU A 97 17.43 15.88 10.72
CA LEU A 97 17.76 16.59 11.95
C LEU A 97 19.28 16.66 12.21
N GLN A 98 19.99 15.56 11.98
CA GLN A 98 21.46 15.52 12.09
C GLN A 98 22.12 16.50 11.10
N ASN A 99 21.68 16.50 9.85
CA ASN A 99 22.18 17.42 8.83
C ASN A 99 21.92 18.90 9.20
N ASP A 100 20.75 19.19 9.77
CA ASP A 100 20.43 20.55 10.22
C ASP A 100 21.31 20.98 11.40
N ILE A 101 21.58 20.08 12.36
CA ILE A 101 22.48 20.34 13.48
C ILE A 101 23.91 20.59 12.99
N GLU A 102 24.43 19.80 12.05
CA GLU A 102 25.74 19.99 11.46
C GLU A 102 25.86 21.33 10.73
N ARG A 103 24.82 21.71 9.97
CA ARG A 103 24.77 23.01 9.29
C ARG A 103 24.73 24.19 10.26
N MET A 104 23.98 24.07 11.33
CA MET A 104 23.96 25.10 12.39
C MET A 104 25.31 25.27 13.09
N GLN A 105 26.09 24.20 13.24
CA GLN A 105 27.44 24.27 13.81
C GLN A 105 28.47 24.87 12.84
N ALA A 106 28.26 24.62 11.52
CA ALA A 106 29.18 25.10 10.49
C ALA A 106 28.95 26.58 10.10
N ASP A 107 27.69 27.04 10.14
CA ASP A 107 27.30 28.40 9.76
C ASP A 107 26.42 29.05 10.84
N PRO A 108 26.95 30.02 11.62
CA PRO A 108 26.16 30.73 12.63
C PRO A 108 24.99 31.55 12.07
N ASN A 109 24.97 31.83 10.76
CA ASN A 109 23.89 32.53 10.07
C ASN A 109 22.87 31.59 9.42
N PHE A 110 23.03 30.28 9.59
CA PHE A 110 22.06 29.31 9.07
C PHE A 110 20.68 29.54 9.71
N SER A 111 19.70 29.87 8.89
CA SER A 111 18.32 29.99 9.34
C SER A 111 17.59 28.66 9.13
N LEU A 112 16.91 28.16 10.17
CA LEU A 112 16.02 27.00 10.09
C LEU A 112 14.89 27.17 9.06
N ASP A 113 14.67 28.38 8.56
CA ASP A 113 13.69 28.72 7.53
C ASP A 113 13.94 27.99 6.19
N SER A 114 15.19 27.66 5.87
CA SER A 114 15.55 26.86 4.68
C SER A 114 15.26 25.36 4.87
N SER A 115 15.29 24.88 6.11
CA SER A 115 14.96 23.49 6.48
C SER A 115 13.46 23.22 6.41
N ASP A 116 12.62 24.22 6.64
CA ASP A 116 11.15 24.08 6.59
C ASP A 116 10.65 23.62 5.22
N GLY A 117 11.27 24.07 4.13
CA GLY A 117 10.91 23.63 2.77
C GLY A 117 11.19 22.13 2.55
N VAL A 118 12.31 21.64 3.05
CA VAL A 118 12.68 20.22 2.97
C VAL A 118 11.74 19.37 3.81
N TYR A 119 11.35 19.85 4.98
CA TYR A 119 10.40 19.17 5.86
C TYR A 119 8.99 19.06 5.23
N ILE A 120 8.51 20.10 4.56
CA ILE A 120 7.24 20.09 3.82
C ILE A 120 7.27 19.02 2.71
N VAL A 121 8.34 18.96 1.94
CA VAL A 121 8.52 17.93 0.89
C VAL A 121 8.54 16.53 1.51
N PHE A 122 9.21 16.35 2.63
CA PHE A 122 9.23 15.10 3.37
C PHE A 122 7.82 14.65 3.80
N LEU A 123 7.00 15.57 4.33
CA LEU A 123 5.61 15.29 4.70
C LEU A 123 4.77 14.89 3.48
N CYS A 124 4.92 15.58 2.35
CA CYS A 124 4.24 15.22 1.11
C CYS A 124 4.61 13.82 0.63
N ILE A 125 5.90 13.47 0.65
CA ILE A 125 6.39 12.14 0.29
C ILE A 125 5.81 11.09 1.24
N GLY A 126 5.77 11.37 2.53
CA GLY A 126 5.18 10.48 3.53
C GLY A 126 3.70 10.22 3.29
N ILE A 127 2.90 11.25 3.00
CA ILE A 127 1.47 11.12 2.71
C ILE A 127 1.25 10.25 1.46
N ILE A 128 1.96 10.56 0.37
CA ILE A 128 1.86 9.79 -0.89
C ILE A 128 2.31 8.34 -0.64
N GLY A 129 3.39 8.14 0.12
CA GLY A 129 3.91 6.82 0.46
C GLY A 129 2.89 5.96 1.21
N TYR A 130 2.17 6.50 2.17
CA TYR A 130 1.10 5.76 2.85
C TYR A 130 0.02 5.26 1.89
N PHE A 131 -0.39 6.07 0.91
CA PHE A 131 -1.37 5.65 -0.09
C PHE A 131 -0.82 4.62 -1.09
N THR A 132 0.49 4.44 -1.19
CA THR A 132 1.09 3.37 -2.03
C THR A 132 1.18 2.02 -1.33
N ILE A 133 0.98 1.93 -0.01
CA ILE A 133 1.08 0.68 0.78
C ILE A 133 0.21 -0.45 0.20
N PRO A 134 -1.08 -0.23 -0.15
CA PRO A 134 -1.90 -1.27 -0.75
C PRO A 134 -1.34 -1.83 -2.05
N THR A 135 -0.74 -0.96 -2.86
CA THR A 135 -0.14 -1.32 -4.15
C THR A 135 1.12 -2.18 -3.94
N VAL A 136 2.00 -1.77 -3.03
CA VAL A 136 3.23 -2.52 -2.69
C VAL A 136 2.88 -3.90 -2.12
N ALA A 137 1.90 -3.99 -1.23
CA ALA A 137 1.41 -5.27 -0.71
C ALA A 137 0.88 -6.17 -1.84
N GLY A 138 0.21 -5.59 -2.84
CA GLY A 138 -0.22 -6.29 -4.05
C GLY A 138 0.94 -6.85 -4.87
N TRP A 139 2.03 -6.11 -5.03
CA TRP A 139 3.24 -6.59 -5.73
C TRP A 139 3.89 -7.78 -5.02
N ILE A 140 3.93 -7.78 -3.69
CA ILE A 140 4.48 -8.91 -2.91
C ILE A 140 3.70 -10.19 -3.21
N ILE A 141 2.38 -10.13 -3.24
CA ILE A 141 1.53 -11.28 -3.57
C ILE A 141 1.74 -11.75 -5.02
N GLN A 142 1.84 -10.82 -5.97
CA GLN A 142 2.09 -11.15 -7.37
C GLN A 142 3.47 -11.75 -7.58
N ALA A 143 4.51 -11.21 -6.94
CA ALA A 143 5.88 -11.73 -6.99
C ALA A 143 6.01 -13.13 -6.36
N GLY A 144 5.21 -13.42 -5.31
CA GLY A 144 5.13 -14.74 -4.70
C GLY A 144 4.46 -15.82 -5.56
N GLY A 145 4.07 -15.51 -6.80
CA GLY A 145 3.45 -16.46 -7.72
C GLY A 145 2.00 -16.81 -7.42
N MET A 146 1.43 -16.29 -6.33
CA MET A 146 0.04 -16.59 -5.94
C MET A 146 -0.97 -16.02 -6.96
N GLY A 147 -0.65 -14.93 -7.65
CA GLY A 147 -1.46 -14.40 -8.75
C GLY A 147 -1.49 -15.29 -10.00
N GLY A 148 -0.44 -16.10 -10.21
CA GLY A 148 -0.34 -17.06 -11.32
C GLY A 148 -0.89 -18.45 -10.98
N TYR A 149 -0.97 -18.79 -9.70
CA TYR A 149 -1.38 -20.12 -9.25
C TYR A 149 -2.80 -20.48 -9.70
N GLY A 150 -3.72 -19.53 -9.63
CA GLY A 150 -5.08 -19.71 -10.11
C GLY A 150 -5.19 -19.93 -11.63
N ARG A 151 -4.32 -19.29 -12.43
CA ARG A 151 -4.26 -19.53 -13.88
C ARG A 151 -3.73 -20.92 -14.22
N ASN A 152 -2.68 -21.35 -13.54
CA ASN A 152 -2.06 -22.66 -13.79
C ASN A 152 -2.98 -23.80 -13.38
N VAL A 153 -3.66 -23.69 -12.23
CA VAL A 153 -4.64 -24.70 -11.78
C VAL A 153 -5.82 -24.80 -12.75
N ASN A 154 -6.32 -23.68 -13.24
CA ASN A 154 -7.42 -23.66 -14.21
C ASN A 154 -7.00 -24.22 -15.58
N GLN A 155 -5.77 -23.99 -16.02
CA GLN A 155 -5.22 -24.61 -17.24
C GLN A 155 -5.01 -26.13 -17.08
N MET A 156 -4.56 -26.57 -15.91
CA MET A 156 -4.42 -28.00 -15.63
C MET A 156 -5.76 -28.70 -15.55
N ALA A 157 -6.76 -28.10 -14.90
CA ALA A 157 -8.12 -28.63 -14.84
C ALA A 157 -8.76 -28.68 -16.24
N GLY A 158 -8.59 -27.65 -17.06
CA GLY A 158 -9.06 -27.64 -18.45
C GLY A 158 -8.40 -28.70 -19.31
N ARG A 159 -7.10 -28.96 -19.15
CA ARG A 159 -6.37 -30.05 -19.86
C ARG A 159 -6.80 -31.44 -19.38
N ALA A 160 -7.01 -31.63 -18.08
CA ALA A 160 -7.51 -32.88 -17.53
C ALA A 160 -8.95 -33.18 -18.02
N GLY A 161 -9.80 -32.17 -18.08
CA GLY A 161 -11.16 -32.28 -18.62
C GLY A 161 -11.19 -32.63 -20.11
N SER A 162 -10.31 -32.04 -20.92
CA SER A 162 -10.21 -32.35 -22.35
C SER A 162 -9.65 -33.77 -22.60
N MET A 163 -8.68 -34.24 -21.80
CA MET A 163 -8.17 -35.62 -21.87
C MET A 163 -9.26 -36.62 -21.46
N ALA A 164 -10.02 -36.36 -20.40
CA ALA A 164 -11.11 -37.24 -20.01
C ALA A 164 -12.22 -37.34 -21.08
N GLY A 165 -12.55 -36.19 -21.73
CA GLY A 165 -13.48 -36.13 -22.84
C GLY A 165 -13.03 -36.91 -24.08
N SER A 166 -11.74 -36.85 -24.44
CA SER A 166 -11.18 -37.58 -25.58
C SER A 166 -11.15 -39.08 -25.35
N VAL A 167 -10.86 -39.54 -24.12
CA VAL A 167 -10.86 -40.97 -23.77
C VAL A 167 -12.29 -41.52 -23.75
N ALA A 168 -13.27 -40.75 -23.29
CA ALA A 168 -14.69 -41.15 -23.31
C ALA A 168 -15.24 -41.20 -24.76
N GLY A 169 -14.83 -40.28 -25.65
CA GLY A 169 -15.18 -40.28 -27.07
C GLY A 169 -14.64 -41.47 -27.84
N ALA A 170 -13.37 -41.81 -27.62
CA ALA A 170 -12.71 -42.94 -28.28
C ALA A 170 -13.34 -44.31 -27.89
N ARG A 171 -13.91 -44.40 -26.66
CA ARG A 171 -14.53 -45.64 -26.19
C ARG A 171 -15.93 -45.86 -26.76
N SER A 172 -16.61 -44.81 -27.23
CA SER A 172 -17.94 -44.91 -27.86
C SER A 172 -17.85 -45.34 -29.34
N GLU A 173 -16.71 -45.17 -30.00
CA GLU A 173 -16.51 -45.57 -31.40
C GLU A 173 -16.13 -47.05 -31.55
N GLU A 174 -15.67 -47.72 -30.48
CA GLU A 174 -15.31 -49.17 -30.52
C GLU A 174 -16.52 -50.11 -30.36
N HIS A 175 -17.71 -49.58 -30.12
CA HIS A 175 -18.94 -50.37 -29.90
C HIS A 175 -20.00 -50.25 -31.02
N THR A 176 -19.63 -49.72 -32.18
CA THR A 176 -20.45 -49.74 -33.41
C THR A 176 -19.75 -50.56 -34.48
#